data_ba7b128c28bd084bd0a034fe90f314a4
#
_entry.id   ba7b128c28bd084bd0a034fe90f314a4
#
_cell.length_a   1.000
_cell.length_b   1.000
_cell.length_c   1.000
_cell.angle_alpha   90.00
_cell.angle_beta   90.00
_cell.angle_gamma   90.00
#
_symmetry.space_group_name_H-M   'P 1'
#
loop_
_entity.id
_entity.type
_entity.pdbx_description
1 polymer ?
#
loop_
_entity_poly.entity_id
_entity_poly.type
_entity_poly.pdbx_seq_one_letter_code
_entity_poly.pdbx_strand_id
1 'polypeptide(L)'
;HKVGFFRPIGRLGGDEAGLDPNAELICSTFDVSCDAEAMVGLTDREATDLITAGREDEALERILDAYKAYEKNFDFVLIEGTNFQGPTVAFEFDVNADIARTLGAPILLVVSGRGRSPGEIVDTTTLSKERFDELGVDLLGVIVNRAESFALEDLKTTLGDHFREAGISFAGAIPEDEILAKPRMDEIATVLGAEVLYGERYLDNLVFSFKLASMRLGALLERLEPGSLVITSGDRTDILLGLMASQMSSATPSLAGILLSSGLRPSATVDRVIGGLREAQLPVLLVDSGTYQTAIDVDRVASVITPKSYRKIETARILFEEHVDADVLRSGDAAVRSERAQHQH
;
A
#
# COMPACT_ATOMS: atom_id res chain seq x y z
N HIS A 1 7.96 25.35 6.31
CA HIS A 1 8.32 24.37 7.32
C HIS A 1 9.07 23.22 6.66
N LYS A 2 10.17 22.80 7.29
CA LYS A 2 10.94 21.66 6.85
C LYS A 2 10.34 20.39 7.47
N VAL A 3 9.78 19.52 6.65
CA VAL A 3 9.12 18.28 7.07
C VAL A 3 10.07 17.10 6.92
N GLY A 4 10.16 16.25 7.94
CA GLY A 4 10.87 14.98 7.92
C GLY A 4 9.91 13.80 7.93
N PHE A 5 10.41 12.64 7.53
CA PHE A 5 9.70 11.36 7.60
C PHE A 5 10.58 10.33 8.30
N PHE A 6 10.05 9.65 9.31
CA PHE A 6 10.83 8.72 10.14
C PHE A 6 10.10 7.38 10.28
N ARG A 7 10.85 6.30 10.14
CA ARG A 7 10.41 4.92 10.35
C ARG A 7 11.10 4.37 11.60
N PRO A 8 10.41 4.20 12.73
CA PRO A 8 11.01 3.61 13.93
C PRO A 8 11.61 2.22 13.69
N ILE A 9 10.86 1.38 12.95
CA ILE A 9 11.32 0.08 12.47
C ILE A 9 11.01 0.02 10.98
N GLY A 10 12.02 -0.12 10.15
CA GLY A 10 11.90 -0.12 8.70
C GLY A 10 12.58 -1.33 8.05
N ARG A 11 12.20 -1.60 6.80
CA ARG A 11 12.86 -2.61 5.97
C ARG A 11 13.97 -1.95 5.17
N LEU A 12 15.19 -2.42 5.31
CA LEU A 12 16.19 -2.10 4.31
C LEU A 12 15.89 -2.96 3.08
N GLY A 13 15.73 -2.31 1.92
CA GLY A 13 15.49 -3.01 0.66
C GLY A 13 16.59 -4.00 0.35
N GLY A 14 16.25 -5.17 -0.19
CA GLY A 14 17.05 -6.37 -0.44
C GLY A 14 18.54 -6.21 -0.68
N ASP A 15 19.28 -7.22 -0.71
CA ASP A 15 20.73 -7.50 -0.75
C ASP A 15 21.78 -6.38 -0.77
N GLU A 16 21.47 -5.10 -1.04
CA GLU A 16 22.42 -3.96 -0.96
C GLU A 16 21.67 -2.66 -0.62
N ALA A 17 22.01 -2.04 0.51
CA ALA A 17 21.85 -0.61 0.89
C ALA A 17 20.73 0.20 0.18
N GLY A 18 19.49 -0.26 0.22
CA GLY A 18 18.33 0.46 -0.32
C GLY A 18 17.53 1.18 0.77
N LEU A 19 16.84 2.26 0.40
CA LEU A 19 15.83 2.92 1.25
C LEU A 19 14.71 1.94 1.64
N ASP A 20 14.16 2.12 2.83
CA ASP A 20 12.86 1.54 3.16
C ASP A 20 11.83 1.90 2.07
N PRO A 21 11.03 0.97 1.55
CA PRO A 21 10.12 1.22 0.43
C PRO A 21 9.12 2.38 0.68
N ASN A 22 8.67 2.57 1.92
CA ASN A 22 7.78 3.67 2.27
C ASN A 22 8.54 4.98 2.34
N ALA A 23 9.77 4.97 2.87
CA ALA A 23 10.65 6.13 2.84
C ALA A 23 10.99 6.52 1.38
N GLU A 24 11.29 5.56 0.51
CA GLU A 24 11.51 5.80 -0.92
C GLU A 24 10.29 6.43 -1.60
N LEU A 25 9.08 5.93 -1.30
CA LEU A 25 7.83 6.48 -1.83
C LEU A 25 7.64 7.94 -1.40
N ILE A 26 7.81 8.23 -0.10
CA ILE A 26 7.66 9.60 0.43
C ILE A 26 8.70 10.53 -0.18
N CYS A 27 9.96 10.11 -0.23
CA CYS A 27 11.04 10.88 -0.81
C CYS A 27 10.85 11.21 -2.29
N SER A 28 10.35 10.26 -3.06
CA SER A 28 10.13 10.44 -4.50
C SER A 28 8.88 11.24 -4.84
N THR A 29 7.91 11.28 -3.91
CA THR A 29 6.60 11.91 -4.11
C THR A 29 6.57 13.34 -3.58
N PHE A 30 7.27 13.60 -2.47
CA PHE A 30 7.28 14.89 -1.79
C PHE A 30 8.71 15.45 -1.72
N ASP A 31 8.81 16.77 -1.61
CA ASP A 31 10.11 17.45 -1.43
C ASP A 31 10.61 17.29 0.02
N VAL A 32 10.94 16.05 0.39
CA VAL A 32 11.46 15.67 1.70
C VAL A 32 12.94 15.34 1.56
N SER A 33 13.76 15.83 2.49
CA SER A 33 15.19 15.50 2.51
C SER A 33 15.39 14.01 2.84
N CYS A 34 16.02 13.28 1.94
CA CYS A 34 16.19 11.84 2.02
C CYS A 34 17.60 11.45 2.43
N ASP A 35 17.71 10.93 3.62
CA ASP A 35 18.90 10.25 4.14
C ASP A 35 18.46 8.86 4.62
N ALA A 36 18.77 7.85 3.83
CA ALA A 36 18.27 6.49 4.04
C ALA A 36 18.59 5.93 5.43
N GLU A 37 19.80 6.20 5.90
CA GLU A 37 20.27 5.70 7.20
C GLU A 37 19.64 6.49 8.36
N ALA A 38 19.45 7.79 8.19
CA ALA A 38 18.91 8.65 9.23
C ALA A 38 17.38 8.53 9.39
N MET A 39 16.66 8.09 8.35
CA MET A 39 15.20 7.97 8.35
C MET A 39 14.67 6.70 9.02
N VAL A 40 15.53 5.75 9.37
CA VAL A 40 15.16 4.46 9.96
C VAL A 40 15.85 4.30 11.31
N GLY A 41 15.05 4.01 12.36
CA GLY A 41 15.59 3.79 13.71
C GLY A 41 16.28 2.43 13.86
N LEU A 42 15.57 1.38 13.55
CA LEU A 42 16.04 -0.01 13.50
C LEU A 42 15.58 -0.70 12.24
N THR A 43 16.34 -1.67 11.79
CA THR A 43 15.86 -2.60 10.77
C THR A 43 14.91 -3.64 11.38
N ASP A 44 14.00 -4.20 10.59
CA ASP A 44 13.10 -5.30 10.99
C ASP A 44 13.88 -6.45 11.65
N ARG A 45 15.08 -6.77 11.13
CA ARG A 45 15.93 -7.81 11.65
C ARG A 45 16.49 -7.47 13.04
N GLU A 46 17.04 -6.27 13.21
CA GLU A 46 17.58 -5.83 14.51
C GLU A 46 16.48 -5.77 15.57
N ALA A 47 15.28 -5.24 15.19
CA ALA A 47 14.13 -5.20 16.08
C ALA A 47 13.70 -6.62 16.48
N THR A 48 13.63 -7.55 15.53
CA THR A 48 13.30 -8.97 15.79
C THR A 48 14.29 -9.61 16.74
N ASP A 49 15.59 -9.42 16.51
CA ASP A 49 16.66 -9.98 17.33
C ASP A 49 16.61 -9.45 18.78
N LEU A 50 16.38 -8.15 18.97
CA LEU A 50 16.27 -7.53 20.29
C LEU A 50 15.00 -7.99 21.03
N ILE A 51 13.84 -7.95 20.39
CA ILE A 51 12.56 -8.32 21.01
C ILE A 51 12.54 -9.82 21.36
N THR A 52 13.03 -10.68 20.49
CA THR A 52 13.10 -12.13 20.76
C THR A 52 14.04 -12.45 21.92
N ALA A 53 15.04 -11.61 22.14
CA ALA A 53 15.96 -11.71 23.27
C ALA A 53 15.42 -11.08 24.57
N GLY A 54 14.18 -10.54 24.59
CA GLY A 54 13.60 -9.82 25.75
C GLY A 54 14.29 -8.49 26.05
N ARG A 55 14.80 -7.82 25.00
CA ARG A 55 15.55 -6.55 25.11
C ARG A 55 14.76 -5.39 24.46
N GLU A 56 13.45 -5.33 24.75
CA GLU A 56 12.55 -4.34 24.17
C GLU A 56 12.97 -2.90 24.58
N ASP A 57 13.40 -2.71 25.84
CA ASP A 57 13.88 -1.40 26.33
C ASP A 57 15.07 -0.89 25.52
N GLU A 58 16.00 -1.76 25.15
CA GLU A 58 17.15 -1.40 24.32
C GLU A 58 16.73 -1.05 22.88
N ALA A 59 15.74 -1.74 22.34
CA ALA A 59 15.19 -1.39 21.03
C ALA A 59 14.57 0.02 21.05
N LEU A 60 13.77 0.34 22.07
CA LEU A 60 13.17 1.65 22.26
C LEU A 60 14.22 2.75 22.48
N GLU A 61 15.28 2.49 23.26
CA GLU A 61 16.39 3.44 23.49
C GLU A 61 17.11 3.76 22.16
N ARG A 62 17.45 2.76 21.37
CA ARG A 62 18.08 2.95 20.05
C ARG A 62 17.19 3.72 19.06
N ILE A 63 15.89 3.44 19.05
CA ILE A 63 14.91 4.19 18.24
C ILE A 63 14.87 5.65 18.68
N LEU A 64 14.82 5.91 19.98
CA LEU A 64 14.82 7.26 20.56
C LEU A 64 16.07 8.05 20.18
N ASP A 65 17.25 7.43 20.29
CA ASP A 65 18.51 8.07 19.94
C ASP A 65 18.60 8.43 18.47
N ALA A 66 18.18 7.51 17.59
CA ALA A 66 18.10 7.76 16.15
C ALA A 66 17.11 8.89 15.83
N TYR A 67 15.92 8.88 16.43
CA TYR A 67 14.92 9.91 16.25
C TYR A 67 15.41 11.29 16.73
N LYS A 68 16.02 11.37 17.92
CA LYS A 68 16.57 12.62 18.45
C LYS A 68 17.68 13.21 17.59
N ALA A 69 18.47 12.37 16.94
CA ALA A 69 19.47 12.83 15.99
C ALA A 69 18.82 13.39 14.72
N TYR A 70 17.75 12.74 14.26
CA TYR A 70 17.03 13.09 13.04
C TYR A 70 16.17 14.36 13.18
N GLU A 71 15.35 14.46 14.25
CA GLU A 71 14.36 15.52 14.43
C GLU A 71 14.95 16.92 14.46
N LYS A 72 16.23 17.08 14.91
CA LYS A 72 16.92 18.38 14.98
C LYS A 72 16.97 19.14 13.65
N ASN A 73 16.79 18.44 12.55
CA ASN A 73 16.90 19.00 11.21
C ASN A 73 15.55 19.46 10.62
N PHE A 74 14.44 19.28 11.37
CA PHE A 74 13.08 19.46 10.86
C PHE A 74 12.19 20.25 11.82
N ASP A 75 11.22 20.97 11.27
CA ASP A 75 10.20 21.67 12.05
C ASP A 75 9.06 20.73 12.47
N PHE A 76 8.85 19.68 11.67
CA PHE A 76 7.83 18.64 11.87
C PHE A 76 8.36 17.31 11.33
N VAL A 77 8.10 16.23 12.05
CA VAL A 77 8.44 14.87 11.61
C VAL A 77 7.19 14.01 11.61
N LEU A 78 6.86 13.48 10.43
CA LEU A 78 5.85 12.43 10.30
C LEU A 78 6.50 11.09 10.62
N ILE A 79 5.97 10.40 11.63
CA ILE A 79 6.44 9.08 12.04
C ILE A 79 5.45 8.04 11.55
N GLU A 80 5.90 7.11 10.72
CA GLU A 80 5.07 5.99 10.29
C GLU A 80 5.28 4.79 11.21
N GLY A 81 4.20 4.30 11.83
CA GLY A 81 4.20 3.11 12.65
C GLY A 81 4.68 1.87 11.88
N THR A 82 5.06 0.86 12.60
CA THR A 82 5.55 -0.39 12.02
C THR A 82 4.42 -1.40 11.83
N ASN A 83 4.50 -2.21 10.76
CA ASN A 83 3.74 -3.44 10.58
C ASN A 83 4.55 -4.64 11.10
N PHE A 84 5.21 -4.47 12.21
CA PHE A 84 6.05 -5.52 12.79
C PHE A 84 5.20 -6.74 13.12
N GLN A 85 5.36 -7.82 12.34
CA GLN A 85 4.62 -9.06 12.52
C GLN A 85 5.14 -9.80 13.75
N GLY A 86 4.59 -9.46 14.91
CA GLY A 86 4.77 -10.21 16.12
C GLY A 86 3.86 -11.45 16.19
N PRO A 87 3.91 -12.19 17.31
CA PRO A 87 3.11 -13.40 17.51
C PRO A 87 1.59 -13.12 17.54
N THR A 88 1.16 -11.88 17.78
CA THR A 88 -0.24 -11.47 17.81
C THR A 88 -0.43 -10.04 17.32
N VAL A 89 -1.64 -9.71 16.82
CA VAL A 89 -2.03 -8.33 16.44
C VAL A 89 -1.94 -7.37 17.65
N ALA A 90 -2.24 -7.84 18.85
CA ALA A 90 -2.11 -7.05 20.08
C ALA A 90 -0.65 -6.62 20.32
N PHE A 91 0.31 -7.47 20.01
CA PHE A 91 1.73 -7.17 20.15
C PHE A 91 2.16 -6.02 19.21
N GLU A 92 1.73 -6.03 17.95
CA GLU A 92 2.01 -4.96 17.00
C GLU A 92 1.46 -3.62 17.48
N PHE A 93 0.24 -3.63 18.04
CA PHE A 93 -0.39 -2.44 18.63
C PHE A 93 0.42 -1.89 19.81
N ASP A 94 0.80 -2.75 20.76
CA ASP A 94 1.55 -2.34 21.96
C ASP A 94 2.94 -1.80 21.61
N VAL A 95 3.65 -2.40 20.65
CA VAL A 95 4.94 -1.91 20.16
C VAL A 95 4.81 -0.48 19.58
N ASN A 96 3.80 -0.23 18.74
CA ASN A 96 3.57 1.11 18.20
C ASN A 96 3.21 2.14 19.27
N ALA A 97 2.42 1.75 20.27
CA ALA A 97 2.07 2.62 21.39
C ALA A 97 3.30 2.93 22.28
N ASP A 98 4.15 1.95 22.57
CA ASP A 98 5.39 2.14 23.33
C ASP A 98 6.39 3.03 22.57
N ILE A 99 6.50 2.88 21.26
CA ILE A 99 7.30 3.78 20.40
C ILE A 99 6.74 5.20 20.47
N ALA A 100 5.42 5.40 20.29
CA ALA A 100 4.81 6.72 20.33
C ALA A 100 5.01 7.39 21.70
N ARG A 101 4.84 6.64 22.79
CA ARG A 101 5.11 7.11 24.16
C ARG A 101 6.57 7.50 24.33
N THR A 102 7.50 6.68 23.88
CA THR A 102 8.95 6.91 24.01
C THR A 102 9.40 8.15 23.23
N LEU A 103 8.86 8.34 22.02
CA LEU A 103 9.14 9.49 21.16
C LEU A 103 8.35 10.74 21.59
N GLY A 104 7.38 10.61 22.50
CA GLY A 104 6.49 11.69 22.87
C GLY A 104 5.62 12.19 21.70
N ALA A 105 5.26 11.33 20.77
CA ALA A 105 4.45 11.67 19.60
C ALA A 105 2.98 11.29 19.82
N PRO A 106 2.01 12.16 19.48
CA PRO A 106 0.61 11.77 19.47
C PRO A 106 0.33 10.83 18.28
N ILE A 107 -0.69 9.98 18.41
CA ILE A 107 -1.07 9.00 17.40
C ILE A 107 -2.20 9.54 16.53
N LEU A 108 -2.06 9.48 15.20
CA LEU A 108 -3.15 9.50 14.25
C LEU A 108 -3.52 8.06 13.90
N LEU A 109 -4.69 7.62 14.35
CA LEU A 109 -5.14 6.25 14.14
C LEU A 109 -5.84 6.12 12.79
N VAL A 110 -5.41 5.15 11.98
CA VAL A 110 -6.07 4.81 10.71
C VAL A 110 -6.76 3.46 10.86
N VAL A 111 -8.10 3.45 10.80
CA VAL A 111 -8.92 2.25 10.96
C VAL A 111 -9.47 1.81 9.60
N SER A 112 -9.46 0.51 9.32
CA SER A 112 -10.10 -0.03 8.10
C SER A 112 -11.62 -0.04 8.23
N GLY A 113 -12.30 0.56 7.26
CA GLY A 113 -13.76 0.48 7.10
C GLY A 113 -14.23 -0.66 6.21
N ARG A 114 -13.31 -1.39 5.57
CA ARG A 114 -13.63 -2.43 4.59
C ARG A 114 -14.39 -3.59 5.23
N GLY A 115 -15.62 -3.83 4.77
CA GLY A 115 -16.46 -4.93 5.25
C GLY A 115 -16.87 -4.82 6.71
N ARG A 116 -16.80 -3.62 7.30
CA ARG A 116 -17.16 -3.37 8.70
C ARG A 116 -18.38 -2.45 8.82
N SER A 117 -19.25 -2.78 9.75
CA SER A 117 -20.36 -1.90 10.16
C SER A 117 -19.84 -0.67 10.94
N PRO A 118 -20.62 0.42 10.99
CA PRO A 118 -20.27 1.59 11.80
C PRO A 118 -20.00 1.23 13.28
N GLY A 119 -20.81 0.32 13.86
CA GLY A 119 -20.61 -0.15 15.24
C GLY A 119 -19.25 -0.82 15.46
N GLU A 120 -18.85 -1.73 14.56
CA GLU A 120 -17.54 -2.40 14.66
C GLU A 120 -16.36 -1.42 14.52
N ILE A 121 -16.52 -0.36 13.72
CA ILE A 121 -15.50 0.70 13.60
C ILE A 121 -15.40 1.49 14.91
N VAL A 122 -16.56 1.88 15.48
CA VAL A 122 -16.63 2.60 16.76
C VAL A 122 -16.03 1.76 17.89
N ASP A 123 -16.43 0.50 18.02
CA ASP A 123 -15.94 -0.40 19.07
C ASP A 123 -14.42 -0.56 18.99
N THR A 124 -13.90 -0.83 17.77
CA THR A 124 -12.45 -0.97 17.57
C THR A 124 -11.70 0.31 17.94
N THR A 125 -12.24 1.47 17.56
CA THR A 125 -11.60 2.77 17.82
C THR A 125 -11.62 3.12 19.30
N THR A 126 -12.75 2.86 19.98
CA THR A 126 -12.92 3.12 21.42
C THR A 126 -11.95 2.26 22.24
N LEU A 127 -11.88 0.95 21.93
CA LEU A 127 -10.93 0.05 22.59
C LEU A 127 -9.46 0.50 22.35
N SER A 128 -9.16 0.95 21.15
CA SER A 128 -7.83 1.49 20.87
C SER A 128 -7.51 2.74 21.68
N LYS A 129 -8.49 3.66 21.80
CA LYS A 129 -8.35 4.86 22.60
C LYS A 129 -8.14 4.53 24.08
N GLU A 130 -8.98 3.66 24.66
CA GLU A 130 -8.83 3.21 26.05
C GLU A 130 -7.41 2.67 26.30
N ARG A 131 -6.91 1.86 25.37
CA ARG A 131 -5.56 1.32 25.48
C ARG A 131 -4.47 2.39 25.40
N PHE A 132 -4.60 3.38 24.50
CA PHE A 132 -3.68 4.51 24.45
C PHE A 132 -3.72 5.35 25.72
N ASP A 133 -4.91 5.60 26.27
CA ASP A 133 -5.08 6.32 27.54
C ASP A 133 -4.37 5.59 28.71
N GLU A 134 -4.52 4.24 28.79
CA GLU A 134 -3.80 3.40 29.78
C GLU A 134 -2.29 3.49 29.64
N LEU A 135 -1.77 3.60 28.42
CA LEU A 135 -0.34 3.68 28.12
C LEU A 135 0.19 5.13 28.19
N GLY A 136 -0.67 6.12 28.43
CA GLY A 136 -0.30 7.52 28.48
C GLY A 136 0.10 8.10 27.12
N VAL A 137 -0.56 7.66 26.04
CA VAL A 137 -0.32 8.12 24.66
C VAL A 137 -1.51 8.92 24.17
N ASP A 138 -1.28 10.12 23.69
CA ASP A 138 -2.33 11.00 23.18
C ASP A 138 -2.84 10.55 21.81
N LEU A 139 -4.15 10.48 21.63
CA LEU A 139 -4.79 10.24 20.34
C LEU A 139 -5.11 11.59 19.66
N LEU A 140 -4.41 11.88 18.57
CA LEU A 140 -4.59 13.09 17.77
C LEU A 140 -5.94 13.11 17.05
N GLY A 141 -6.32 11.97 16.51
CA GLY A 141 -7.57 11.79 15.77
C GLY A 141 -7.63 10.45 15.06
N VAL A 142 -8.75 10.25 14.35
CA VAL A 142 -9.05 9.01 13.63
C VAL A 142 -9.40 9.30 12.18
N ILE A 143 -8.85 8.51 11.27
CA ILE A 143 -9.26 8.42 9.88
C ILE A 143 -9.77 6.99 9.63
N VAL A 144 -10.95 6.87 9.02
CA VAL A 144 -11.45 5.58 8.53
C VAL A 144 -11.07 5.44 7.07
N ASN A 145 -10.30 4.41 6.74
CA ASN A 145 -9.81 4.15 5.39
C ASN A 145 -10.51 2.94 4.77
N ARG A 146 -10.69 2.94 3.45
CA ARG A 146 -11.40 1.89 2.70
C ARG A 146 -12.85 1.70 3.15
N ALA A 147 -13.56 2.80 3.34
CA ALA A 147 -14.99 2.78 3.64
C ALA A 147 -15.78 2.40 2.38
N GLU A 148 -16.96 1.81 2.57
CA GLU A 148 -17.85 1.49 1.45
C GLU A 148 -18.42 2.76 0.81
N SER A 149 -18.18 2.95 -0.49
CA SER A 149 -18.48 4.20 -1.20
C SER A 149 -19.97 4.50 -1.28
N PHE A 150 -20.84 3.49 -1.34
CA PHE A 150 -22.29 3.68 -1.51
C PHE A 150 -23.01 4.24 -0.28
N ALA A 151 -22.39 4.17 0.89
CA ALA A 151 -22.95 4.65 2.17
C ALA A 151 -22.02 5.65 2.87
N LEU A 152 -21.10 6.28 2.16
CA LEU A 152 -20.01 7.06 2.75
C LEU A 152 -20.49 8.24 3.59
N GLU A 153 -21.48 9.00 3.12
CA GLU A 153 -21.98 10.19 3.84
C GLU A 153 -22.79 9.82 5.09
N ASP A 154 -23.59 8.75 5.01
CA ASP A 154 -24.30 8.21 6.17
C ASP A 154 -23.31 7.66 7.21
N LEU A 155 -22.25 6.99 6.74
CA LEU A 155 -21.19 6.49 7.59
C LEU A 155 -20.45 7.63 8.29
N LYS A 156 -20.05 8.68 7.55
CA LYS A 156 -19.37 9.85 8.12
C LYS A 156 -20.22 10.54 9.19
N THR A 157 -21.51 10.70 8.94
CA THR A 157 -22.44 11.30 9.90
C THR A 157 -22.54 10.45 11.16
N THR A 158 -22.78 9.14 11.00
CA THR A 158 -22.91 8.19 12.13
C THR A 158 -21.63 8.13 12.96
N LEU A 159 -20.46 8.00 12.32
CA LEU A 159 -19.17 7.95 13.00
C LEU A 159 -18.85 9.29 13.68
N GLY A 160 -19.14 10.41 13.03
CA GLY A 160 -18.92 11.75 13.59
C GLY A 160 -19.68 11.98 14.88
N ASP A 161 -20.93 11.51 14.97
CA ASP A 161 -21.73 11.61 16.19
C ASP A 161 -21.18 10.71 17.30
N HIS A 162 -20.92 9.44 17.02
CA HIS A 162 -20.39 8.50 18.02
C HIS A 162 -19.00 8.91 18.53
N PHE A 163 -18.10 9.32 17.65
CA PHE A 163 -16.75 9.73 18.05
C PHE A 163 -16.76 11.04 18.86
N ARG A 164 -17.68 11.96 18.55
CA ARG A 164 -17.88 13.18 19.36
C ARG A 164 -18.35 12.84 20.77
N GLU A 165 -19.28 11.89 20.93
CA GLU A 165 -19.72 11.41 22.24
C GLU A 165 -18.59 10.73 23.02
N ALA A 166 -17.70 10.02 22.33
CA ALA A 166 -16.54 9.35 22.93
C ALA A 166 -15.33 10.29 23.15
N GLY A 167 -15.45 11.58 22.79
CA GLY A 167 -14.34 12.53 22.89
C GLY A 167 -13.17 12.22 21.93
N ILE A 168 -13.46 11.63 20.76
CA ILE A 168 -12.49 11.27 19.74
C ILE A 168 -12.61 12.24 18.56
N SER A 169 -11.49 12.83 18.15
CA SER A 169 -11.42 13.69 16.97
C SER A 169 -11.52 12.85 15.69
N PHE A 170 -12.60 13.04 14.91
CA PHE A 170 -12.82 12.34 13.65
C PHE A 170 -12.39 13.22 12.48
N ALA A 171 -11.32 12.86 11.78
CA ALA A 171 -10.78 13.63 10.67
C ALA A 171 -11.42 13.28 9.33
N GLY A 172 -12.10 12.14 9.20
CA GLY A 172 -12.82 11.79 7.98
C GLY A 172 -12.80 10.31 7.62
N ALA A 173 -13.52 9.98 6.53
CA ALA A 173 -13.56 8.62 5.99
C ALA A 173 -13.24 8.64 4.50
N ILE A 174 -12.23 7.87 4.11
CA ILE A 174 -11.75 7.71 2.74
C ILE A 174 -12.43 6.47 2.14
N PRO A 175 -13.11 6.59 1.00
CA PRO A 175 -13.75 5.45 0.37
C PRO A 175 -12.73 4.44 -0.20
N GLU A 176 -13.17 3.19 -0.35
CA GLU A 176 -12.41 2.22 -1.12
C GLU A 176 -12.42 2.61 -2.60
N ASP A 177 -11.25 2.60 -3.23
CA ASP A 177 -11.07 2.96 -4.62
C ASP A 177 -10.46 1.79 -5.42
N GLU A 178 -11.03 1.53 -6.60
CA GLU A 178 -10.61 0.42 -7.46
C GLU A 178 -9.17 0.57 -7.95
N ILE A 179 -8.73 1.80 -8.26
CA ILE A 179 -7.37 2.06 -8.77
C ILE A 179 -6.34 1.71 -7.69
N LEU A 180 -6.64 2.06 -6.43
CA LEU A 180 -5.77 1.75 -5.31
C LEU A 180 -5.80 0.26 -4.93
N ALA A 181 -6.94 -0.41 -5.15
CA ALA A 181 -7.12 -1.80 -4.78
C ALA A 181 -6.52 -2.81 -5.78
N LYS A 182 -6.25 -2.39 -7.04
CA LYS A 182 -5.84 -3.30 -8.11
C LYS A 182 -4.33 -3.29 -8.35
N PRO A 183 -3.69 -4.47 -8.51
CA PRO A 183 -2.28 -4.55 -8.85
C PRO A 183 -2.02 -4.08 -10.29
N ARG A 184 -0.78 -3.65 -10.56
CA ARG A 184 -0.26 -3.37 -11.89
C ARG A 184 0.47 -4.58 -12.44
N MET A 185 0.74 -4.58 -13.74
CA MET A 185 1.48 -5.65 -14.40
C MET A 185 2.92 -5.78 -13.89
N ASP A 186 3.60 -4.66 -13.51
CA ASP A 186 4.94 -4.72 -12.93
C ASP A 186 4.95 -5.32 -11.50
N GLU A 187 3.91 -5.07 -10.70
CA GLU A 187 3.74 -5.69 -9.39
C GLU A 187 3.56 -7.21 -9.54
N ILE A 188 2.75 -7.65 -10.50
CA ILE A 188 2.57 -9.06 -10.83
C ILE A 188 3.89 -9.67 -11.33
N ALA A 189 4.60 -8.97 -12.24
CA ALA A 189 5.88 -9.44 -12.73
C ALA A 189 6.90 -9.64 -11.61
N THR A 190 6.98 -8.70 -10.68
CA THR A 190 7.91 -8.74 -9.55
C THR A 190 7.56 -9.88 -8.59
N VAL A 191 6.29 -10.01 -8.18
CA VAL A 191 5.87 -11.04 -7.21
C VAL A 191 6.02 -12.45 -7.77
N LEU A 192 5.71 -12.65 -9.05
CA LEU A 192 5.80 -13.96 -9.70
C LEU A 192 7.22 -14.26 -10.23
N GLY A 193 8.16 -13.33 -10.17
CA GLY A 193 9.47 -13.47 -10.82
C GLY A 193 9.34 -13.63 -12.34
N ALA A 194 8.33 -12.99 -12.94
CA ALA A 194 8.04 -13.14 -14.36
C ALA A 194 9.04 -12.39 -15.24
N GLU A 195 9.42 -13.02 -16.34
CA GLU A 195 10.20 -12.35 -17.40
C GLU A 195 9.27 -11.51 -18.28
N VAL A 196 9.69 -10.29 -18.60
CA VAL A 196 8.97 -9.42 -19.53
C VAL A 196 9.43 -9.73 -20.95
N LEU A 197 8.57 -10.35 -21.75
CA LEU A 197 8.89 -10.70 -23.15
C LEU A 197 8.65 -9.52 -24.09
N TYR A 198 7.53 -8.80 -23.90
CA TYR A 198 7.14 -7.67 -24.76
C TYR A 198 6.42 -6.60 -23.93
N GLY A 199 6.41 -5.38 -24.46
CA GLY A 199 5.55 -4.30 -23.95
C GLY A 199 5.99 -3.71 -22.60
N GLU A 200 7.27 -3.68 -22.28
CA GLU A 200 7.82 -3.18 -21.00
C GLU A 200 7.27 -1.80 -20.62
N ARG A 201 7.06 -0.91 -21.58
CA ARG A 201 6.52 0.44 -21.33
C ARG A 201 5.05 0.48 -20.87
N TYR A 202 4.35 -0.66 -20.88
CA TYR A 202 2.94 -0.80 -20.47
C TYR A 202 2.79 -1.61 -19.18
N LEU A 203 3.85 -1.81 -18.44
CA LEU A 203 3.84 -2.52 -17.17
C LEU A 203 3.07 -1.77 -16.07
N ASP A 204 2.73 -0.51 -16.28
CA ASP A 204 1.87 0.30 -15.42
C ASP A 204 0.36 0.01 -15.60
N ASN A 205 -0.04 -0.83 -16.57
CA ASN A 205 -1.41 -1.23 -16.76
C ASN A 205 -1.98 -1.90 -15.50
N LEU A 206 -3.16 -1.41 -15.04
CA LEU A 206 -3.89 -1.97 -13.90
C LEU A 206 -4.63 -3.24 -14.29
N VAL A 207 -4.58 -4.25 -13.41
CA VAL A 207 -5.25 -5.54 -13.59
C VAL A 207 -6.54 -5.56 -12.78
N PHE A 208 -7.69 -5.34 -13.44
CA PHE A 208 -9.00 -5.33 -12.77
C PHE A 208 -9.56 -6.74 -12.56
N SER A 209 -9.28 -7.65 -13.50
CA SER A 209 -9.65 -9.06 -13.42
C SER A 209 -8.66 -9.93 -14.18
N PHE A 210 -8.72 -11.24 -13.98
CA PHE A 210 -7.98 -12.16 -14.85
C PHE A 210 -8.88 -13.22 -15.46
N LYS A 211 -8.50 -13.73 -16.63
CA LYS A 211 -9.21 -14.77 -17.38
C LYS A 211 -8.24 -15.89 -17.77
N LEU A 212 -8.64 -17.13 -17.51
CA LEU A 212 -7.90 -18.30 -17.99
C LEU A 212 -8.33 -18.63 -19.41
N ALA A 213 -7.40 -18.62 -20.36
CA ALA A 213 -7.67 -18.92 -21.77
C ALA A 213 -7.71 -20.43 -22.03
N SER A 214 -8.61 -21.13 -21.37
CA SER A 214 -8.85 -22.58 -21.58
C SER A 214 -9.75 -22.88 -22.80
N MET A 215 -10.36 -21.86 -23.39
CA MET A 215 -11.29 -21.95 -24.50
C MET A 215 -10.66 -21.50 -25.83
N ARG A 216 -11.42 -21.63 -26.94
CA ARG A 216 -11.01 -21.11 -28.24
C ARG A 216 -11.02 -19.58 -28.24
N LEU A 217 -10.17 -18.96 -29.07
CA LEU A 217 -10.02 -17.52 -29.16
C LEU A 217 -11.35 -16.76 -29.28
N GLY A 218 -12.26 -17.17 -30.20
CA GLY A 218 -13.54 -16.46 -30.36
C GLY A 218 -14.37 -16.39 -29.08
N ALA A 219 -14.47 -17.51 -28.35
CA ALA A 219 -15.20 -17.56 -27.08
C ALA A 219 -14.50 -16.79 -25.96
N LEU A 220 -13.18 -16.66 -26.03
CA LEU A 220 -12.41 -15.84 -25.09
C LEU A 220 -12.68 -14.34 -25.34
N LEU A 221 -12.61 -13.92 -26.61
CA LEU A 221 -12.83 -12.51 -26.98
C LEU A 221 -14.21 -11.97 -26.52
N GLU A 222 -15.25 -12.82 -26.55
CA GLU A 222 -16.60 -12.47 -26.07
C GLU A 222 -16.66 -12.25 -24.53
N ARG A 223 -15.68 -12.72 -23.78
CA ARG A 223 -15.64 -12.65 -22.30
C ARG A 223 -14.61 -11.70 -21.74
N LEU A 224 -13.89 -11.01 -22.62
CA LEU A 224 -12.92 -10.01 -22.19
C LEU A 224 -13.63 -8.79 -21.61
N GLU A 225 -13.06 -8.25 -20.56
CA GLU A 225 -13.49 -7.02 -19.91
C GLU A 225 -12.32 -6.03 -19.93
N PRO A 226 -12.57 -4.72 -19.84
CA PRO A 226 -11.50 -3.74 -19.74
C PRO A 226 -10.56 -4.06 -18.58
N GLY A 227 -9.24 -3.97 -18.81
CA GLY A 227 -8.24 -4.26 -17.79
C GLY A 227 -8.12 -5.73 -17.40
N SER A 228 -8.60 -6.67 -18.21
CA SER A 228 -8.38 -8.10 -17.97
C SER A 228 -6.92 -8.50 -18.24
N LEU A 229 -6.33 -9.27 -17.34
CA LEU A 229 -5.11 -10.04 -17.56
C LEU A 229 -5.50 -11.42 -18.10
N VAL A 230 -4.95 -11.82 -19.25
CA VAL A 230 -5.22 -13.16 -19.80
C VAL A 230 -4.07 -14.10 -19.48
N ILE A 231 -4.35 -15.20 -18.79
CA ILE A 231 -3.38 -16.24 -18.43
C ILE A 231 -3.58 -17.41 -19.39
N THR A 232 -2.50 -17.81 -20.05
CA THR A 232 -2.51 -18.93 -21.02
C THR A 232 -1.16 -19.65 -21.01
N SER A 233 -1.15 -20.92 -21.49
CA SER A 233 0.12 -21.61 -21.72
C SER A 233 0.89 -20.96 -22.88
N GLY A 234 2.21 -20.88 -22.78
CA GLY A 234 3.04 -20.20 -23.78
C GLY A 234 3.08 -20.86 -25.17
N ASP A 235 2.61 -22.10 -25.31
CA ASP A 235 2.43 -22.79 -26.58
C ASP A 235 1.13 -22.41 -27.32
N ARG A 236 0.20 -21.68 -26.63
CA ARG A 236 -1.05 -21.21 -27.24
C ARG A 236 -0.82 -19.96 -28.08
N THR A 237 -0.04 -20.14 -29.16
CA THR A 237 0.25 -19.08 -30.13
C THR A 237 -1.00 -18.48 -30.76
N ASP A 238 -2.05 -19.27 -30.94
CA ASP A 238 -3.38 -18.83 -31.42
C ASP A 238 -3.99 -17.78 -30.51
N ILE A 239 -3.92 -17.97 -29.20
CA ILE A 239 -4.42 -17.04 -28.20
C ILE A 239 -3.54 -15.78 -28.16
N LEU A 240 -2.22 -15.96 -28.07
CA LEU A 240 -1.27 -14.86 -28.00
C LEU A 240 -1.43 -13.89 -29.19
N LEU A 241 -1.33 -14.39 -30.41
CA LEU A 241 -1.46 -13.55 -31.62
C LEU A 241 -2.87 -12.96 -31.76
N GLY A 242 -3.91 -13.74 -31.43
CA GLY A 242 -5.29 -13.27 -31.48
C GLY A 242 -5.58 -12.14 -30.49
N LEU A 243 -5.05 -12.23 -29.26
CA LEU A 243 -5.17 -11.15 -28.28
C LEU A 243 -4.40 -9.91 -28.69
N MET A 244 -3.15 -10.07 -29.18
CA MET A 244 -2.39 -8.93 -29.67
C MET A 244 -3.05 -8.23 -30.85
N ALA A 245 -3.61 -8.99 -31.79
CA ALA A 245 -4.38 -8.44 -32.91
C ALA A 245 -5.68 -7.75 -32.42
N SER A 246 -6.34 -8.29 -31.40
CA SER A 246 -7.53 -7.67 -30.83
C SER A 246 -7.25 -6.29 -30.23
N GLN A 247 -6.07 -6.09 -29.63
CA GLN A 247 -5.68 -4.80 -29.05
C GLN A 247 -5.39 -3.70 -30.11
N MET A 248 -5.28 -4.07 -31.37
CA MET A 248 -5.21 -3.11 -32.47
C MET A 248 -6.61 -2.72 -32.98
N SER A 249 -7.65 -3.32 -32.43
CA SER A 249 -9.05 -3.09 -32.82
C SER A 249 -9.77 -2.26 -31.76
N SER A 250 -10.49 -1.23 -32.18
CA SER A 250 -11.37 -0.46 -31.29
C SER A 250 -12.67 -1.23 -30.90
N ALA A 251 -12.89 -2.42 -31.45
CA ALA A 251 -14.08 -3.23 -31.17
C ALA A 251 -13.91 -4.16 -29.95
N THR A 252 -12.71 -4.25 -29.39
CA THR A 252 -12.41 -5.11 -28.23
C THR A 252 -11.95 -4.26 -27.05
N PRO A 253 -12.22 -4.69 -25.81
CA PRO A 253 -11.77 -3.96 -24.63
C PRO A 253 -10.25 -3.96 -24.52
N SER A 254 -9.68 -2.89 -23.95
CA SER A 254 -8.26 -2.82 -23.65
C SER A 254 -7.90 -3.81 -22.54
N LEU A 255 -6.91 -4.65 -22.76
CA LEU A 255 -6.40 -5.62 -21.79
C LEU A 255 -5.32 -5.00 -20.89
N ALA A 256 -5.18 -5.53 -19.68
CA ALA A 256 -4.04 -5.20 -18.81
C ALA A 256 -2.75 -5.82 -19.36
N GLY A 257 -2.80 -7.09 -19.75
CA GLY A 257 -1.65 -7.83 -20.23
C GLY A 257 -1.95 -9.28 -20.57
N ILE A 258 -0.91 -10.00 -21.00
CA ILE A 258 -0.93 -11.45 -21.19
C ILE A 258 0.15 -12.06 -20.30
N LEU A 259 -0.18 -13.14 -19.60
CA LEU A 259 0.74 -13.92 -18.80
C LEU A 259 0.86 -15.34 -19.36
N LEU A 260 2.03 -15.64 -19.91
CA LEU A 260 2.36 -16.95 -20.43
C LEU A 260 2.89 -17.83 -19.30
N SER A 261 2.30 -19.01 -19.14
CA SER A 261 2.67 -19.99 -18.11
C SER A 261 3.48 -21.15 -18.66
N SER A 262 3.99 -22.00 -17.77
CA SER A 262 4.70 -23.26 -18.07
C SER A 262 6.09 -23.08 -18.69
N GLY A 263 6.71 -21.92 -18.61
CA GLY A 263 8.04 -21.64 -19.15
C GLY A 263 8.15 -21.74 -20.66
N LEU A 264 7.04 -21.88 -21.37
CA LEU A 264 7.00 -22.10 -22.82
C LEU A 264 7.06 -20.76 -23.56
N ARG A 265 8.16 -20.52 -24.23
CA ARG A 265 8.35 -19.30 -25.05
C ARG A 265 7.70 -19.44 -26.42
N PRO A 266 7.20 -18.32 -26.97
CA PRO A 266 6.84 -18.26 -28.39
C PRO A 266 8.01 -18.67 -29.28
N SER A 267 7.73 -19.28 -30.43
CA SER A 267 8.76 -19.64 -31.41
C SER A 267 9.38 -18.37 -32.06
N ALA A 268 10.61 -18.48 -32.55
CA ALA A 268 11.29 -17.39 -33.25
C ALA A 268 10.47 -16.80 -34.44
N THR A 269 9.60 -17.59 -35.04
CA THR A 269 8.69 -17.12 -36.10
C THR A 269 7.59 -16.25 -35.52
N VAL A 270 7.02 -16.64 -34.36
CA VAL A 270 6.01 -15.87 -33.65
C VAL A 270 6.60 -14.58 -33.12
N ASP A 271 7.81 -14.61 -32.56
CA ASP A 271 8.54 -13.42 -32.10
C ASP A 271 8.70 -12.39 -33.21
N ARG A 272 9.04 -12.82 -34.43
CA ARG A 272 9.15 -11.90 -35.58
C ARG A 272 7.81 -11.27 -35.96
N VAL A 273 6.72 -12.02 -35.86
CA VAL A 273 5.38 -11.49 -36.13
C VAL A 273 5.02 -10.45 -35.08
N ILE A 274 5.21 -10.77 -33.78
CA ILE A 274 4.93 -9.86 -32.67
C ILE A 274 5.78 -8.59 -32.77
N GLY A 275 7.08 -8.71 -33.05
CA GLY A 275 7.97 -7.57 -33.27
C GLY A 275 7.55 -6.64 -34.41
N GLY A 276 6.74 -7.13 -35.35
CA GLY A 276 6.14 -6.34 -36.43
C GLY A 276 4.85 -5.63 -36.03
N LEU A 277 4.20 -6.02 -34.92
CA LEU A 277 2.97 -5.42 -34.41
C LEU A 277 3.27 -4.16 -33.58
N ARG A 278 3.58 -3.05 -34.25
CA ARG A 278 4.04 -1.81 -33.61
C ARG A 278 2.99 -1.12 -32.70
N GLU A 279 1.73 -1.45 -32.84
CA GLU A 279 0.60 -0.81 -32.16
C GLU A 279 0.00 -1.65 -31.03
N ALA A 280 0.49 -2.87 -30.81
CA ALA A 280 0.02 -3.69 -29.70
C ALA A 280 0.53 -3.13 -28.37
N GLN A 281 -0.31 -2.32 -27.69
CA GLN A 281 -0.02 -1.66 -26.42
C GLN A 281 -0.27 -2.61 -25.24
N LEU A 282 0.43 -3.76 -25.23
CA LEU A 282 0.14 -4.84 -24.30
C LEU A 282 1.43 -5.46 -23.76
N PRO A 283 1.62 -5.52 -22.44
CA PRO A 283 2.72 -6.26 -21.83
C PRO A 283 2.45 -7.77 -21.90
N VAL A 284 3.48 -8.54 -22.21
CA VAL A 284 3.45 -10.01 -22.19
C VAL A 284 4.55 -10.50 -21.24
N LEU A 285 4.12 -11.22 -20.21
CA LEU A 285 4.98 -11.80 -19.19
C LEU A 285 5.09 -13.31 -19.39
N LEU A 286 6.17 -13.91 -18.91
CA LEU A 286 6.41 -15.34 -18.88
C LEU A 286 6.78 -15.81 -17.47
N VAL A 287 6.14 -16.89 -17.02
CA VAL A 287 6.45 -17.58 -15.76
C VAL A 287 6.65 -19.07 -15.99
N ASP A 288 7.47 -19.71 -15.15
CA ASP A 288 7.73 -21.15 -15.23
C ASP A 288 6.60 -21.99 -14.65
N SER A 289 5.81 -21.43 -13.74
CA SER A 289 4.71 -22.11 -13.08
C SER A 289 3.60 -22.51 -14.06
N GLY A 290 2.90 -23.62 -13.74
CA GLY A 290 1.75 -24.09 -14.54
C GLY A 290 0.55 -23.15 -14.42
N THR A 291 -0.31 -23.13 -15.43
CA THR A 291 -1.43 -22.17 -15.59
C THR A 291 -2.31 -22.06 -14.34
N TYR A 292 -2.63 -23.17 -13.67
CA TYR A 292 -3.46 -23.17 -12.47
C TYR A 292 -2.75 -22.49 -11.28
N GLN A 293 -1.49 -22.83 -11.04
CA GLN A 293 -0.69 -22.21 -9.97
C GLN A 293 -0.51 -20.73 -10.24
N THR A 294 -0.19 -20.35 -11.47
CA THR A 294 -0.07 -18.95 -11.90
C THR A 294 -1.34 -18.14 -11.58
N ALA A 295 -2.52 -18.72 -11.82
CA ALA A 295 -3.79 -18.05 -11.52
C ALA A 295 -3.97 -17.80 -10.01
N ILE A 296 -3.62 -18.79 -9.17
CA ILE A 296 -3.65 -18.65 -7.71
C ILE A 296 -2.68 -17.57 -7.24
N ASP A 297 -1.48 -17.57 -7.80
CA ASP A 297 -0.44 -16.62 -7.41
C ASP A 297 -0.83 -15.19 -7.82
N VAL A 298 -1.38 -14.99 -9.01
CA VAL A 298 -1.93 -13.70 -9.47
C VAL A 298 -3.05 -13.19 -8.55
N ASP A 299 -3.97 -14.07 -8.13
CA ASP A 299 -5.07 -13.70 -7.23
C ASP A 299 -4.60 -13.20 -5.85
N ARG A 300 -3.41 -13.61 -5.45
CA ARG A 300 -2.80 -13.23 -4.17
C ARG A 300 -1.92 -11.98 -4.23
N VAL A 301 -1.69 -11.44 -5.42
CA VAL A 301 -0.85 -10.24 -5.54
C VAL A 301 -1.56 -9.06 -4.92
N ALA A 302 -0.99 -8.56 -3.84
CA ALA A 302 -1.48 -7.34 -3.19
C ALA A 302 -1.10 -6.11 -4.02
N SER A 303 -2.04 -5.18 -4.12
CA SER A 303 -1.75 -3.86 -4.68
C SER A 303 -0.87 -3.06 -3.73
N VAL A 304 0.21 -2.49 -4.23
CA VAL A 304 1.09 -1.60 -3.48
C VAL A 304 1.24 -0.26 -4.21
N ILE A 305 1.55 0.79 -3.46
CA ILE A 305 1.92 2.08 -4.05
C ILE A 305 3.44 2.16 -4.03
N THR A 306 4.04 2.33 -5.19
CA THR A 306 5.49 2.50 -5.37
C THR A 306 5.77 3.87 -5.98
N PRO A 307 7.02 4.36 -5.98
CA PRO A 307 7.39 5.62 -6.65
C PRO A 307 6.97 5.71 -8.13
N LYS A 308 6.83 4.57 -8.80
CA LYS A 308 6.38 4.49 -10.20
C LYS A 308 4.86 4.46 -10.38
N SER A 309 4.10 4.41 -9.28
CA SER A 309 2.64 4.29 -9.30
C SER A 309 1.93 5.65 -9.42
N TYR A 310 2.31 6.49 -10.38
CA TYR A 310 1.84 7.88 -10.51
C TYR A 310 0.31 8.02 -10.41
N ARG A 311 -0.43 7.14 -11.08
CA ARG A 311 -1.89 7.15 -11.05
C ARG A 311 -2.44 6.85 -9.66
N LYS A 312 -1.87 5.85 -8.94
CA LYS A 312 -2.27 5.52 -7.58
C LYS A 312 -1.93 6.65 -6.60
N ILE A 313 -0.74 7.24 -6.72
CA ILE A 313 -0.31 8.37 -5.89
C ILE A 313 -1.28 9.54 -6.05
N GLU A 314 -1.61 9.91 -7.27
CA GLU A 314 -2.54 11.01 -7.54
C GLU A 314 -3.95 10.70 -7.04
N THR A 315 -4.45 9.47 -7.26
CA THR A 315 -5.74 9.03 -6.72
C THR A 315 -5.76 9.10 -5.19
N ALA A 316 -4.72 8.61 -4.52
CA ALA A 316 -4.62 8.66 -3.06
C ALA A 316 -4.60 10.10 -2.53
N ARG A 317 -3.89 11.01 -3.22
CA ARG A 317 -3.84 12.44 -2.89
C ARG A 317 -5.22 13.09 -3.00
N ILE A 318 -5.92 12.88 -4.11
CA ILE A 318 -7.25 13.44 -4.35
C ILE A 318 -8.23 12.92 -3.28
N LEU A 319 -8.27 11.62 -3.03
CA LEU A 319 -9.16 11.03 -2.04
C LEU A 319 -8.88 11.57 -0.62
N PHE A 320 -7.61 11.77 -0.27
CA PHE A 320 -7.26 12.37 1.01
C PHE A 320 -7.75 13.81 1.10
N GLU A 321 -7.49 14.65 0.09
CA GLU A 321 -7.90 16.06 0.05
C GLU A 321 -9.44 16.23 0.09
N GLU A 322 -10.19 15.32 -0.54
CA GLU A 322 -11.65 15.37 -0.59
C GLU A 322 -12.35 14.84 0.67
N HIS A 323 -11.70 13.91 1.39
CA HIS A 323 -12.39 13.16 2.45
C HIS A 323 -11.78 13.32 3.84
N VAL A 324 -10.67 14.01 4.00
CA VAL A 324 -10.00 14.22 5.29
C VAL A 324 -9.91 15.71 5.61
N ASP A 325 -10.43 16.07 6.79
CA ASP A 325 -10.31 17.43 7.32
C ASP A 325 -8.97 17.59 8.06
N ALA A 326 -7.99 18.19 7.37
CA ALA A 326 -6.68 18.44 7.93
C ALA A 326 -6.68 19.47 9.08
N ASP A 327 -7.71 20.31 9.21
CA ASP A 327 -7.79 21.30 10.29
C ASP A 327 -8.16 20.65 11.61
N VAL A 328 -8.91 19.56 11.59
CA VAL A 328 -9.13 18.72 12.78
C VAL A 328 -7.80 18.18 13.31
N LEU A 329 -6.92 17.71 12.43
CA LEU A 329 -5.60 17.19 12.82
C LEU A 329 -4.69 18.30 13.39
N ARG A 330 -4.69 19.48 12.79
CA ARG A 330 -3.92 20.64 13.29
C ARG A 330 -4.41 21.11 14.65
N SER A 331 -5.71 21.14 14.86
CA SER A 331 -6.32 21.56 16.11
C SER A 331 -6.01 20.56 17.23
N GLY A 332 -6.02 19.26 16.94
CA GLY A 332 -5.63 18.20 17.86
C GLY A 332 -4.17 18.31 18.30
N ASP A 333 -3.23 18.54 17.36
CA ASP A 333 -1.80 18.72 17.67
C ASP A 333 -1.58 19.95 18.58
N ALA A 334 -2.27 21.06 18.32
CA ALA A 334 -2.19 22.26 19.15
C ALA A 334 -2.70 22.02 20.59
N ALA A 335 -3.80 21.26 20.74
CA ALA A 335 -4.35 20.92 22.04
C ALA A 335 -3.38 20.04 22.85
N VAL A 336 -2.85 18.97 22.23
CA VAL A 336 -1.87 18.07 22.87
C VAL A 336 -0.63 18.83 23.32
N ARG A 337 -0.08 19.71 22.49
CA ARG A 337 1.09 20.54 22.86
C ARG A 337 0.80 21.50 24.00
N SER A 338 -0.41 22.07 24.07
CA SER A 338 -0.82 22.98 25.15
C SER A 338 -0.94 22.23 26.47
N GLU A 339 -1.54 21.05 26.50
CA GLU A 339 -1.69 20.24 27.71
C GLU A 339 -0.32 19.80 28.24
N ARG A 340 0.58 19.35 27.38
CA ARG A 340 1.94 18.98 27.78
C ARG A 340 2.74 20.15 28.37
N ALA A 341 2.60 21.35 27.81
CA ALA A 341 3.25 22.56 28.32
C ALA A 341 2.73 22.94 29.71
N GLN A 342 1.46 22.66 30.03
CA GLN A 342 0.86 22.92 31.34
C GLN A 342 1.30 21.91 32.42
N HIS A 343 1.64 20.68 32.04
CA HIS A 343 2.10 19.64 32.99
C HIS A 343 3.60 19.67 33.26
N GLN A 344 4.38 20.49 32.55
CA GLN A 344 5.81 20.70 32.76
C GLN A 344 6.13 21.90 33.69
N HIS A 345 5.11 22.61 34.20
CA HIS A 345 5.20 23.68 35.20
C HIS A 345 4.53 23.26 36.49
#